data_aaaf301997bb535e9434a216ca3a1e65
#
_entry.id   aaaf301997bb535e9434a216ca3a1e65
#
_cell.length_a   1.000
_cell.length_b   1.000
_cell.length_c   1.000
_cell.angle_alpha   90.00
_cell.angle_beta   90.00
_cell.angle_gamma   90.00
#
_symmetry.space_group_name_H-M   'P 1'
#
loop_
_entity.id
_entity.type
_entity.pdbx_description
1 polymer ?
#
loop_
_entity_poly.entity_id
_entity_poly.type
_entity_poly.pdbx_seq_one_letter_code
_entity_poly.pdbx_strand_id
1 'polypeptide(L)'
;MRSVHLLVAALVAPVLLTGCLTGARAHFAPDAAQVSDPAITAVLAKLEAANTGQFTATYSLLTKFGDVTTQATVAQTSPVAKSITVGTVRFLTLDISNQTCELTTSTCVDSFDDAQISNLSFSHDFYAVSPAARIRQDATTMVGPAIGSTQQIAGQPATCVQVSFAGAGNNKKYCALDSGLLALQDTPDLRIELLGLTTGADQSLFTTSTTPSG
;
A
#
# COMPACT_ATOMS: atom_id res chain seq x y z
N MET A 1 -14.87 76.49 -40.99
CA MET A 1 -13.78 75.51 -41.13
C MET A 1 -14.03 74.46 -40.11
N ARG A 2 -14.51 73.31 -40.53
CA ARG A 2 -14.93 72.21 -39.64
C ARG A 2 -13.91 71.08 -39.72
N SER A 3 -13.22 70.82 -38.63
CA SER A 3 -12.31 69.72 -38.49
C SER A 3 -13.06 68.44 -38.09
N VAL A 4 -12.94 67.36 -38.90
CA VAL A 4 -13.54 66.09 -38.70
C VAL A 4 -12.46 65.23 -38.01
N HIS A 5 -12.71 64.83 -36.78
CA HIS A 5 -11.86 63.85 -36.07
C HIS A 5 -12.37 62.44 -36.35
N LEU A 6 -11.55 61.64 -37.03
CA LEU A 6 -11.75 60.21 -37.23
C LEU A 6 -11.24 59.45 -35.97
N LEU A 7 -12.19 58.90 -35.27
CA LEU A 7 -11.90 57.94 -34.19
C LEU A 7 -11.72 56.55 -34.79
N VAL A 8 -10.48 56.05 -34.76
CA VAL A 8 -10.16 54.65 -35.05
C VAL A 8 -10.31 53.85 -33.78
N ALA A 9 -11.38 53.08 -33.68
CA ALA A 9 -11.59 52.13 -32.62
C ALA A 9 -10.78 50.84 -32.91
N ALA A 10 -9.69 50.64 -32.22
CA ALA A 10 -8.93 49.38 -32.25
C ALA A 10 -9.66 48.33 -31.42
N LEU A 11 -10.27 47.36 -32.07
CA LEU A 11 -10.81 46.13 -31.45
C LEU A 11 -9.64 45.21 -31.07
N VAL A 12 -9.28 45.22 -29.79
CA VAL A 12 -8.40 44.19 -29.21
C VAL A 12 -9.26 42.99 -28.85
N ALA A 13 -9.21 41.93 -29.66
CA ALA A 13 -9.81 40.65 -29.35
C ALA A 13 -8.96 39.91 -28.29
N PRO A 14 -9.52 39.55 -27.13
CA PRO A 14 -8.79 38.67 -26.19
C PRO A 14 -8.78 37.24 -26.77
N VAL A 15 -7.62 36.81 -27.21
CA VAL A 15 -7.38 35.40 -27.54
C VAL A 15 -7.39 34.62 -26.21
N LEU A 16 -8.54 34.04 -25.91
CA LEU A 16 -8.66 33.06 -24.82
C LEU A 16 -7.85 31.83 -25.17
N LEU A 17 -6.64 31.73 -24.64
CA LEU A 17 -5.83 30.52 -24.61
C LEU A 17 -6.51 29.51 -23.67
N THR A 18 -7.60 28.89 -24.13
CA THR A 18 -8.10 27.67 -23.53
C THR A 18 -7.19 26.50 -23.95
N GLY A 19 -6.00 26.47 -23.38
CA GLY A 19 -5.15 25.28 -23.40
C GLY A 19 -5.79 24.19 -22.55
N CYS A 20 -6.75 23.46 -23.14
CA CYS A 20 -7.13 22.17 -22.58
C CYS A 20 -5.89 21.26 -22.61
N LEU A 21 -5.24 21.11 -21.45
CA LEU A 21 -4.27 20.05 -21.23
C LEU A 21 -5.02 18.71 -21.18
N THR A 22 -5.57 18.29 -22.33
CA THR A 22 -6.07 16.94 -22.57
C THR A 22 -4.96 16.04 -23.08
N GLY A 23 -3.71 16.29 -22.65
CA GLY A 23 -2.64 15.33 -22.80
C GLY A 23 -2.94 14.13 -21.89
N ALA A 24 -2.97 12.92 -22.45
CA ALA A 24 -2.93 11.71 -21.66
C ALA A 24 -1.81 11.90 -20.64
N ARG A 25 -2.18 11.87 -19.33
CA ARG A 25 -1.17 11.88 -18.28
C ARG A 25 -0.22 10.73 -18.59
N ALA A 26 1.07 10.99 -18.69
CA ALA A 26 2.05 9.95 -18.79
C ALA A 26 1.80 9.04 -17.58
N HIS A 27 1.22 7.88 -17.83
CA HIS A 27 1.27 6.78 -16.89
C HIS A 27 2.75 6.40 -16.85
N PHE A 28 3.46 6.96 -15.89
CA PHE A 28 4.68 6.33 -15.46
C PHE A 28 4.22 5.00 -14.86
N ALA A 29 4.26 3.96 -15.67
CA ALA A 29 4.14 2.61 -15.16
C ALA A 29 5.24 2.48 -14.09
N PRO A 30 4.92 2.24 -12.80
CA PRO A 30 5.94 2.05 -11.77
C PRO A 30 6.80 0.80 -12.03
N ASP A 31 6.46 0.03 -13.05
CA ASP A 31 7.05 -1.25 -13.41
C ASP A 31 8.42 -1.16 -14.08
N ALA A 32 8.89 0.02 -14.46
CA ALA A 32 10.07 0.11 -15.32
C ALA A 32 11.37 0.55 -14.63
N ALA A 33 11.37 0.94 -13.37
CA ALA A 33 12.61 1.08 -12.63
C ALA A 33 13.15 -0.32 -12.34
N GLN A 34 13.99 -0.86 -13.23
CA GLN A 34 14.75 -2.06 -12.92
C GLN A 34 15.61 -1.76 -11.71
N VAL A 35 15.17 -2.27 -10.56
CA VAL A 35 15.95 -2.18 -9.34
C VAL A 35 17.16 -3.10 -9.53
N SER A 36 18.34 -2.52 -9.70
CA SER A 36 19.59 -3.26 -9.93
C SER A 36 20.28 -3.71 -8.65
N ASP A 37 19.90 -3.17 -7.50
CA ASP A 37 20.51 -3.53 -6.22
C ASP A 37 20.09 -4.96 -5.82
N PRO A 38 21.04 -5.89 -5.61
CA PRO A 38 20.73 -7.30 -5.37
C PRO A 38 20.01 -7.53 -4.04
N ALA A 39 20.26 -6.72 -3.02
CA ALA A 39 19.57 -6.85 -1.73
C ALA A 39 18.10 -6.44 -1.82
N ILE A 40 17.80 -5.38 -2.57
CA ILE A 40 16.42 -4.96 -2.84
C ILE A 40 15.72 -6.00 -3.71
N THR A 41 16.36 -6.46 -4.77
CA THR A 41 15.80 -7.47 -5.68
C THR A 41 15.45 -8.76 -4.94
N ALA A 42 16.25 -9.19 -3.96
CA ALA A 42 16.00 -10.38 -3.17
C ALA A 42 14.71 -10.28 -2.31
N VAL A 43 14.43 -9.10 -1.73
CA VAL A 43 13.21 -8.87 -0.96
C VAL A 43 11.99 -8.71 -1.88
N LEU A 44 12.14 -7.97 -2.99
CA LEU A 44 11.07 -7.79 -3.97
C LEU A 44 10.63 -9.13 -4.58
N ALA A 45 11.57 -10.00 -4.94
CA ALA A 45 11.27 -11.32 -5.51
C ALA A 45 10.39 -12.16 -4.57
N LYS A 46 10.52 -12.00 -3.25
CA LYS A 46 9.65 -12.67 -2.27
C LYS A 46 8.28 -12.01 -2.17
N LEU A 47 8.22 -10.69 -1.99
CA LEU A 47 6.95 -9.96 -1.85
C LEU A 47 6.06 -10.06 -3.10
N GLU A 48 6.67 -10.19 -4.28
CA GLU A 48 5.98 -10.30 -5.57
C GLU A 48 5.66 -11.75 -5.95
N ALA A 49 6.25 -12.72 -5.26
CA ALA A 49 5.85 -14.11 -5.41
C ALA A 49 4.44 -14.28 -4.84
N ALA A 50 3.47 -14.57 -5.71
CA ALA A 50 2.10 -14.76 -5.28
C ALA A 50 2.02 -15.89 -4.25
N ASN A 51 1.55 -15.57 -3.04
CA ASN A 51 1.27 -16.61 -2.04
C ASN A 51 0.03 -17.40 -2.46
N THR A 52 0.21 -18.67 -2.77
CA THR A 52 -0.88 -19.58 -3.18
C THR A 52 -1.38 -20.47 -2.04
N GLY A 53 -0.68 -20.45 -0.91
CA GLY A 53 -1.00 -21.27 0.27
C GLY A 53 -2.14 -20.72 1.11
N GLN A 54 -2.67 -21.58 1.96
CA GLN A 54 -3.61 -21.18 3.01
C GLN A 54 -2.81 -20.75 4.24
N PHE A 55 -3.19 -19.61 4.82
CA PHE A 55 -2.53 -19.10 6.03
C PHE A 55 -3.44 -18.16 6.82
N THR A 56 -3.07 -17.95 8.09
CA THR A 56 -3.51 -16.84 8.91
C THR A 56 -2.28 -16.16 9.50
N ALA A 57 -2.15 -14.85 9.27
CA ALA A 57 -1.05 -14.02 9.74
C ALA A 57 -1.58 -12.89 10.61
N THR A 58 -0.93 -12.64 11.76
CA THR A 58 -1.25 -11.52 12.66
C THR A 58 -0.12 -10.52 12.65
N TYR A 59 -0.49 -9.23 12.66
CA TYR A 59 0.44 -8.10 12.56
C TYR A 59 0.20 -7.08 13.66
N SER A 60 1.27 -6.39 14.06
CA SER A 60 1.23 -5.11 14.76
C SER A 60 1.53 -4.00 13.76
N LEU A 61 0.69 -2.99 13.73
CA LEU A 61 0.80 -1.80 12.89
C LEU A 61 0.94 -0.59 13.80
N LEU A 62 2.14 0.00 13.83
CA LEU A 62 2.45 1.17 14.65
C LEU A 62 2.64 2.40 13.75
N THR A 63 1.74 3.37 13.85
CA THR A 63 1.96 4.72 13.32
C THR A 63 2.79 5.49 14.34
N LYS A 64 4.04 5.79 14.01
CA LYS A 64 5.00 6.43 14.93
C LYS A 64 4.63 7.88 15.27
N PHE A 65 3.94 8.56 14.34
CA PHE A 65 3.32 9.84 14.65
C PHE A 65 2.06 9.59 15.50
N GLY A 66 2.09 10.05 16.74
CA GLY A 66 1.01 9.84 17.70
C GLY A 66 1.06 8.50 18.44
N ASP A 67 2.03 7.63 18.16
CA ASP A 67 2.26 6.34 18.86
C ASP A 67 1.02 5.44 18.90
N VAL A 68 0.32 5.34 17.74
CA VAL A 68 -0.90 4.55 17.62
C VAL A 68 -0.57 3.14 17.14
N THR A 69 -0.88 2.15 17.96
CA THR A 69 -0.75 0.73 17.59
C THR A 69 -2.11 0.12 17.27
N THR A 70 -2.21 -0.51 16.09
CA THR A 70 -3.39 -1.25 15.64
C THR A 70 -3.00 -2.69 15.34
N GLN A 71 -3.84 -3.64 15.68
CA GLN A 71 -3.66 -5.03 15.27
C GLN A 71 -4.33 -5.28 13.91
N ALA A 72 -3.70 -6.13 13.10
CA ALA A 72 -4.28 -6.61 11.87
C ALA A 72 -4.15 -8.12 11.76
N THR A 73 -5.11 -8.73 11.05
CA THR A 73 -5.11 -10.16 10.75
C THR A 73 -5.39 -10.35 9.28
N VAL A 74 -4.57 -11.16 8.62
CA VAL A 74 -4.72 -11.55 7.23
C VAL A 74 -4.96 -13.05 7.17
N ALA A 75 -6.08 -13.47 6.61
CA ALA A 75 -6.37 -14.87 6.32
C ALA A 75 -6.57 -15.07 4.82
N GLN A 76 -6.02 -16.16 4.29
CA GLN A 76 -6.16 -16.54 2.88
C GLN A 76 -6.51 -18.01 2.79
N THR A 77 -7.61 -18.34 2.10
CA THR A 77 -7.99 -19.71 1.75
C THR A 77 -7.54 -20.07 0.34
N SER A 78 -7.45 -19.08 -0.54
CA SER A 78 -6.95 -19.20 -1.89
C SER A 78 -6.47 -17.84 -2.40
N PRO A 79 -5.76 -17.74 -3.54
CA PRO A 79 -5.35 -16.46 -4.11
C PRO A 79 -6.48 -15.47 -4.35
N VAL A 80 -7.71 -15.97 -4.54
CA VAL A 80 -8.91 -15.16 -4.80
C VAL A 80 -9.88 -15.08 -3.60
N ALA A 81 -9.53 -15.68 -2.46
CA ALA A 81 -10.35 -15.61 -1.25
C ALA A 81 -9.50 -15.20 -0.05
N LYS A 82 -9.66 -13.95 0.38
CA LYS A 82 -8.86 -13.30 1.42
C LYS A 82 -9.74 -12.49 2.37
N SER A 83 -9.36 -12.49 3.63
CA SER A 83 -9.93 -11.63 4.66
C SER A 83 -8.81 -10.85 5.33
N ILE A 84 -8.88 -9.54 5.29
CA ILE A 84 -7.90 -8.63 5.89
C ILE A 84 -8.63 -7.77 6.91
N THR A 85 -8.37 -7.97 8.19
CA THR A 85 -8.95 -7.16 9.26
C THR A 85 -7.89 -6.20 9.79
N VAL A 86 -8.21 -4.92 9.88
CA VAL A 86 -7.36 -3.88 10.46
C VAL A 86 -8.19 -3.12 11.50
N GLY A 87 -7.89 -3.32 12.77
CA GLY A 87 -8.73 -2.80 13.86
C GLY A 87 -10.18 -3.29 13.72
N THR A 88 -11.10 -2.37 13.48
CA THR A 88 -12.53 -2.66 13.30
C THR A 88 -12.99 -2.80 11.85
N VAL A 89 -12.08 -2.59 10.89
CA VAL A 89 -12.39 -2.66 9.46
C VAL A 89 -11.94 -3.99 8.87
N ARG A 90 -12.82 -4.66 8.16
CA ARG A 90 -12.51 -5.91 7.45
C ARG A 90 -12.70 -5.75 5.95
N PHE A 91 -11.67 -6.10 5.19
CA PHE A 91 -11.70 -6.22 3.75
C PHE A 91 -11.82 -7.68 3.36
N LEU A 92 -12.80 -8.00 2.54
CA LEU A 92 -13.04 -9.36 2.03
C LEU A 92 -12.88 -9.38 0.52
N THR A 93 -12.14 -10.35 0.01
CA THR A 93 -12.19 -10.78 -1.38
C THR A 93 -12.75 -12.18 -1.40
N LEU A 94 -13.83 -12.39 -2.11
CA LEU A 94 -14.47 -13.69 -2.31
C LEU A 94 -14.69 -13.89 -3.81
N ASP A 95 -13.78 -14.63 -4.44
CA ASP A 95 -13.75 -14.85 -5.88
C ASP A 95 -13.70 -13.53 -6.69
N ILE A 96 -14.83 -13.05 -7.21
CA ILE A 96 -14.93 -11.83 -8.01
C ILE A 96 -15.52 -10.63 -7.24
N SER A 97 -15.91 -10.82 -5.98
CA SER A 97 -16.51 -9.78 -5.16
C SER A 97 -15.52 -9.26 -4.11
N ASN A 98 -15.55 -7.95 -3.91
CA ASN A 98 -14.81 -7.28 -2.85
C ASN A 98 -15.77 -6.54 -1.94
N GLN A 99 -15.51 -6.59 -0.64
CA GLN A 99 -16.32 -5.90 0.37
C GLN A 99 -15.44 -5.23 1.40
N THR A 100 -15.92 -4.12 1.96
CA THR A 100 -15.38 -3.51 3.16
C THR A 100 -16.46 -3.49 4.22
N CYS A 101 -16.17 -4.06 5.38
CA CYS A 101 -17.10 -4.19 6.50
C CYS A 101 -16.57 -3.44 7.72
N GLU A 102 -17.41 -2.62 8.32
CA GLU A 102 -17.18 -2.07 9.66
C GLU A 102 -17.76 -3.05 10.69
N LEU A 103 -16.87 -3.63 11.50
CA LEU A 103 -17.24 -4.73 12.43
C LEU A 103 -18.05 -4.26 13.63
N THR A 104 -17.90 -3.01 14.04
CA THR A 104 -18.64 -2.45 15.20
C THR A 104 -20.12 -2.22 14.88
N THR A 105 -20.43 -1.88 13.64
CA THR A 105 -21.80 -1.62 13.17
C THR A 105 -22.38 -2.79 12.36
N SER A 106 -21.55 -3.79 12.03
CA SER A 106 -21.91 -4.92 11.15
C SER A 106 -22.42 -4.46 9.77
N THR A 107 -21.90 -3.35 9.26
CA THR A 107 -22.27 -2.81 7.94
C THR A 107 -21.18 -3.08 6.93
N CYS A 108 -21.57 -3.47 5.71
CA CYS A 108 -20.63 -3.73 4.60
C CYS A 108 -21.01 -2.92 3.37
N VAL A 109 -20.00 -2.53 2.58
CA VAL A 109 -20.12 -1.96 1.23
C VAL A 109 -19.44 -2.87 0.23
N ASP A 110 -20.00 -2.97 -0.99
CA ASP A 110 -19.52 -3.88 -2.05
C ASP A 110 -18.37 -3.24 -2.85
N SER A 111 -17.31 -2.87 -2.15
CA SER A 111 -16.05 -2.36 -2.74
C SER A 111 -14.95 -2.36 -1.70
N PHE A 112 -13.69 -2.22 -2.14
CA PHE A 112 -12.64 -1.83 -1.21
C PHE A 112 -12.71 -0.33 -0.95
N ASP A 113 -12.71 0.03 0.33
CA ASP A 113 -12.70 1.41 0.82
C ASP A 113 -11.54 1.63 1.78
N ASP A 114 -10.36 1.89 1.24
CA ASP A 114 -9.17 2.19 2.03
C ASP A 114 -9.30 3.51 2.83
N ALA A 115 -10.30 4.36 2.51
CA ALA A 115 -10.56 5.56 3.29
C ALA A 115 -10.92 5.25 4.75
N GLN A 116 -11.46 4.06 5.00
CA GLN A 116 -11.77 3.59 6.36
C GLN A 116 -10.53 3.49 7.27
N ILE A 117 -9.35 3.26 6.66
CA ILE A 117 -8.08 3.13 7.40
C ILE A 117 -7.00 4.10 6.90
N SER A 118 -7.32 5.03 6.00
CA SER A 118 -6.35 5.94 5.38
C SER A 118 -5.62 6.84 6.38
N ASN A 119 -6.28 7.22 7.48
CA ASN A 119 -5.69 7.98 8.57
C ASN A 119 -4.61 7.20 9.35
N LEU A 120 -4.56 5.88 9.20
CA LEU A 120 -3.53 5.02 9.78
C LEU A 120 -2.32 4.83 8.85
N SER A 121 -2.30 5.48 7.68
CA SER A 121 -1.19 5.49 6.71
C SER A 121 -0.86 4.13 6.09
N PHE A 122 -1.79 3.19 6.04
CA PHE A 122 -1.65 1.92 5.34
C PHE A 122 -2.97 1.52 4.65
N SER A 123 -2.92 0.51 3.77
CA SER A 123 -4.03 0.02 2.95
C SER A 123 -4.27 -1.47 3.22
N HIS A 124 -5.34 -2.03 2.65
CA HIS A 124 -5.68 -3.46 2.81
C HIS A 124 -4.59 -4.42 2.33
N ASP A 125 -3.72 -3.99 1.40
CA ASP A 125 -2.63 -4.80 0.84
C ASP A 125 -1.26 -4.59 1.52
N PHE A 126 -1.26 -4.04 2.73
CA PHE A 126 -0.08 -3.67 3.51
C PHE A 126 0.93 -4.81 3.72
N TYR A 127 0.50 -6.05 3.59
CA TYR A 127 1.28 -7.26 3.92
C TYR A 127 2.07 -7.84 2.74
N ALA A 128 1.88 -7.33 1.50
CA ALA A 128 2.56 -7.83 0.31
C ALA A 128 2.77 -6.73 -0.77
N VAL A 129 1.71 -6.31 -1.47
CA VAL A 129 1.79 -5.44 -2.67
C VAL A 129 2.25 -4.04 -2.33
N SER A 130 1.65 -3.40 -1.33
CA SER A 130 1.98 -2.04 -0.93
C SER A 130 3.46 -1.89 -0.49
N PRO A 131 4.04 -2.78 0.34
CA PRO A 131 5.47 -2.76 0.64
C PRO A 131 6.38 -2.92 -0.58
N ALA A 132 6.04 -3.81 -1.52
CA ALA A 132 6.82 -3.98 -2.74
C ALA A 132 6.86 -2.68 -3.57
N ALA A 133 5.71 -2.01 -3.73
CA ALA A 133 5.63 -0.72 -4.40
C ALA A 133 6.47 0.36 -3.70
N ARG A 134 6.43 0.42 -2.36
CA ARG A 134 7.25 1.35 -1.55
C ARG A 134 8.74 1.08 -1.72
N ILE A 135 9.18 -0.17 -1.69
CA ILE A 135 10.59 -0.55 -1.89
C ILE A 135 11.07 -0.10 -3.27
N ARG A 136 10.27 -0.27 -4.32
CA ARG A 136 10.59 0.19 -5.67
C ARG A 136 10.75 1.72 -5.72
N GLN A 137 9.86 2.44 -5.08
CA GLN A 137 9.95 3.90 -4.98
C GLN A 137 11.20 4.32 -4.20
N ASP A 138 11.49 3.68 -3.08
CA ASP A 138 12.65 3.96 -2.24
C ASP A 138 13.98 3.71 -2.99
N ALA A 139 14.04 2.67 -3.81
CA ALA A 139 15.20 2.37 -4.64
C ALA A 139 15.57 3.49 -5.62
N THR A 140 14.62 4.34 -6.01
CA THR A 140 14.88 5.48 -6.92
C THR A 140 15.50 6.68 -6.21
N THR A 141 15.39 6.77 -4.90
CA THR A 141 15.78 7.95 -4.09
C THR A 141 16.79 7.64 -3.00
N MET A 142 17.16 6.37 -2.80
CA MET A 142 18.15 5.97 -1.80
C MET A 142 19.54 6.52 -2.07
N VAL A 143 20.35 6.62 -1.03
CA VAL A 143 21.75 7.07 -1.09
C VAL A 143 22.68 5.91 -0.77
N GLY A 144 23.57 5.57 -1.70
CA GLY A 144 24.49 4.45 -1.58
C GLY A 144 23.82 3.07 -1.81
N PRO A 145 24.58 1.98 -1.64
CA PRO A 145 24.06 0.63 -1.81
C PRO A 145 23.12 0.25 -0.66
N ALA A 146 22.12 -0.58 -0.94
CA ALA A 146 21.29 -1.18 0.09
C ALA A 146 22.04 -2.27 0.86
N ILE A 147 21.66 -2.50 2.11
CA ILE A 147 22.30 -3.49 2.99
C ILE A 147 21.33 -4.67 3.17
N GLY A 148 21.71 -5.83 2.58
CA GLY A 148 20.99 -7.09 2.76
C GLY A 148 21.32 -7.75 4.08
N SER A 149 20.35 -8.44 4.68
CA SER A 149 20.53 -9.27 5.88
C SER A 149 19.44 -10.32 5.99
N THR A 150 19.60 -11.25 6.93
CA THR A 150 18.57 -12.22 7.30
C THR A 150 18.32 -12.13 8.80
N GLN A 151 17.06 -12.33 9.23
CA GLN A 151 16.71 -12.40 10.65
C GLN A 151 15.50 -13.30 10.87
N GLN A 152 15.30 -13.73 12.13
CA GLN A 152 14.10 -14.47 12.53
C GLN A 152 13.01 -13.49 12.94
N ILE A 153 11.81 -13.61 12.35
CA ILE A 153 10.62 -12.81 12.69
C ILE A 153 9.44 -13.77 12.82
N ALA A 154 8.72 -13.71 13.92
CA ALA A 154 7.63 -14.64 14.24
C ALA A 154 8.04 -16.13 14.09
N GLY A 155 9.29 -16.46 14.43
CA GLY A 155 9.83 -17.81 14.29
C GLY A 155 10.14 -18.28 12.87
N GLN A 156 10.05 -17.38 11.86
CA GLN A 156 10.30 -17.66 10.46
C GLN A 156 11.56 -16.92 9.98
N PRO A 157 12.37 -17.53 9.08
CA PRO A 157 13.48 -16.84 8.46
C PRO A 157 12.94 -15.76 7.48
N ALA A 158 13.46 -14.55 7.58
CA ALA A 158 13.11 -13.42 6.73
C ALA A 158 14.35 -12.87 6.04
N THR A 159 14.23 -12.58 4.75
CA THR A 159 15.21 -11.82 3.97
C THR A 159 14.92 -10.35 4.12
N CYS A 160 15.92 -9.58 4.53
CA CYS A 160 15.76 -8.16 4.84
C CYS A 160 16.65 -7.29 3.95
N VAL A 161 16.18 -6.07 3.72
CA VAL A 161 16.96 -5.00 3.12
C VAL A 161 16.80 -3.72 3.94
N GLN A 162 17.90 -3.01 4.14
CA GLN A 162 17.90 -1.65 4.67
C GLN A 162 18.33 -0.69 3.58
N VAL A 163 17.53 0.34 3.36
CA VAL A 163 17.80 1.44 2.43
C VAL A 163 18.02 2.71 3.21
N SER A 164 19.03 3.50 2.82
CA SER A 164 19.41 4.74 3.48
C SER A 164 19.07 5.94 2.60
N PHE A 165 18.69 7.04 3.23
CA PHE A 165 18.36 8.29 2.56
C PHE A 165 19.22 9.44 3.11
N ALA A 166 19.23 10.57 2.43
CA ALA A 166 19.92 11.76 2.92
C ALA A 166 19.34 12.21 4.28
N GLY A 167 20.21 12.53 5.22
CA GLY A 167 19.86 12.93 6.58
C GLY A 167 20.11 11.82 7.62
N ALA A 168 20.50 12.24 8.83
CA ALA A 168 20.80 11.32 9.91
C ALA A 168 19.55 10.55 10.36
N GLY A 169 19.67 9.23 10.48
CA GLY A 169 18.59 8.37 10.97
C GLY A 169 17.46 8.10 9.96
N ASN A 170 17.58 8.57 8.74
CA ASN A 170 16.57 8.36 7.71
C ASN A 170 16.83 7.03 6.97
N ASN A 171 16.62 5.93 7.69
CA ASN A 171 16.74 4.58 7.14
C ASN A 171 15.37 3.89 7.14
N LYS A 172 15.14 3.07 6.14
CA LYS A 172 13.97 2.18 6.08
C LYS A 172 14.43 0.74 5.99
N LYS A 173 13.75 -0.15 6.67
CA LYS A 173 14.02 -1.59 6.67
C LYS A 173 12.78 -2.35 6.22
N TYR A 174 12.98 -3.29 5.33
CA TYR A 174 11.95 -4.19 4.83
C TYR A 174 12.44 -5.64 4.92
N CYS A 175 11.59 -6.52 5.42
CA CYS A 175 11.86 -7.95 5.50
C CYS A 175 10.69 -8.74 4.93
N ALA A 176 10.98 -9.74 4.12
CA ALA A 176 9.99 -10.63 3.52
C ALA A 176 10.28 -12.08 3.88
N LEU A 177 9.23 -12.86 4.11
CA LEU A 177 9.29 -14.30 4.27
C LEU A 177 9.39 -14.99 2.90
N ASP A 178 9.81 -16.24 2.89
CA ASP A 178 9.80 -17.10 1.70
C ASP A 178 8.37 -17.35 1.19
N SER A 179 7.38 -17.23 2.04
CA SER A 179 5.96 -17.31 1.69
C SER A 179 5.42 -16.09 0.94
N GLY A 180 6.22 -15.05 0.69
CA GLY A 180 5.76 -13.83 0.01
C GLY A 180 5.10 -12.80 0.94
N LEU A 181 5.08 -13.04 2.24
CA LEU A 181 4.49 -12.12 3.21
C LEU A 181 5.53 -11.13 3.74
N LEU A 182 5.09 -9.90 3.96
CA LEU A 182 5.87 -8.92 4.71
C LEU A 182 6.08 -9.43 6.14
N ALA A 183 7.34 -9.49 6.58
CA ALA A 183 7.67 -9.81 7.97
C ALA A 183 7.90 -8.55 8.79
N LEU A 184 8.54 -7.55 8.20
CA LEU A 184 8.80 -6.25 8.84
C LEU A 184 8.87 -5.15 7.77
N GLN A 185 8.20 -4.06 8.04
CA GLN A 185 8.48 -2.75 7.46
C GLN A 185 8.74 -1.78 8.61
N ASP A 186 9.89 -1.14 8.62
CA ASP A 186 10.25 -0.13 9.61
C ASP A 186 10.77 1.12 8.90
N THR A 187 9.98 2.18 8.95
CA THR A 187 10.22 3.48 8.33
C THR A 187 10.15 4.57 9.39
N PRO A 188 10.55 5.81 9.13
CA PRO A 188 10.45 6.89 10.12
C PRO A 188 9.03 7.12 10.67
N ASP A 189 8.00 6.85 9.89
CA ASP A 189 6.58 7.13 10.18
C ASP A 189 5.76 5.90 10.56
N LEU A 190 6.20 4.71 10.16
CA LEU A 190 5.38 3.49 10.25
C LEU A 190 6.24 2.27 10.59
N ARG A 191 5.74 1.40 11.48
CA ARG A 191 6.26 0.04 11.67
C ARG A 191 5.13 -0.97 11.50
N ILE A 192 5.35 -1.92 10.62
CA ILE A 192 4.50 -3.10 10.43
C ILE A 192 5.34 -4.32 10.79
N GLU A 193 4.87 -5.13 11.72
CA GLU A 193 5.61 -6.30 12.20
C GLU A 193 4.71 -7.52 12.25
N LEU A 194 5.14 -8.61 11.63
CA LEU A 194 4.50 -9.91 11.74
C LEU A 194 4.70 -10.47 13.15
N LEU A 195 3.61 -10.75 13.84
CA LEU A 195 3.61 -11.33 15.17
C LEU A 195 3.46 -12.86 15.17
N GLY A 196 2.71 -13.39 14.20
CA GLY A 196 2.46 -14.81 14.08
C GLY A 196 2.01 -15.20 12.68
N LEU A 197 2.35 -16.44 12.30
CA LEU A 197 1.96 -17.07 11.06
C LEU A 197 1.60 -18.51 11.30
N THR A 198 0.38 -18.91 10.90
CA THR A 198 -0.08 -20.30 10.96
C THR A 198 -0.44 -20.79 9.57
N THR A 199 -0.20 -22.07 9.32
CA THR A 199 -0.72 -22.76 8.14
C THR A 199 -2.21 -23.00 8.30
N GLY A 200 -2.99 -22.79 7.24
CA GLY A 200 -4.45 -22.85 7.26
C GLY A 200 -5.09 -21.50 7.55
N ALA A 201 -6.21 -21.28 6.91
CA ALA A 201 -6.99 -20.05 7.05
C ALA A 201 -8.03 -20.21 8.17
N ASP A 202 -8.13 -19.21 9.04
CA ASP A 202 -9.23 -19.11 9.98
C ASP A 202 -10.53 -18.76 9.24
N GLN A 203 -11.41 -19.76 9.12
CA GLN A 203 -12.67 -19.64 8.38
C GLN A 203 -13.65 -18.65 9.00
N SER A 204 -13.55 -18.38 10.31
CA SER A 204 -14.40 -17.43 11.00
C SER A 204 -14.21 -15.98 10.50
N LEU A 205 -13.04 -15.68 9.90
CA LEU A 205 -12.73 -14.37 9.35
C LEU A 205 -13.41 -14.10 8.01
N PHE A 206 -14.03 -15.10 7.37
CA PHE A 206 -14.74 -14.96 6.10
C PHE A 206 -16.25 -14.81 6.24
N THR A 207 -16.78 -14.90 7.46
CA THR A 207 -18.21 -14.72 7.71
C THR A 207 -18.54 -13.24 7.78
N THR A 208 -19.44 -12.79 6.90
CA THR A 208 -20.10 -11.48 7.02
C THR A 208 -21.35 -11.69 7.86
N SER A 209 -21.45 -11.03 9.01
CA SER A 209 -22.71 -10.93 9.73
C SER A 209 -23.61 -9.94 8.99
N THR A 210 -24.16 -10.34 7.85
CA THR A 210 -25.25 -9.59 7.24
C THR A 210 -26.50 -9.87 8.08
N THR A 211 -26.83 -8.95 8.99
CA THR A 211 -28.21 -8.88 9.46
C THR A 211 -29.05 -8.46 8.26
N PRO A 212 -29.94 -9.30 7.72
CA PRO A 212 -30.81 -8.87 6.64
C PRO A 212 -31.62 -7.68 7.14
N SER A 213 -31.51 -6.55 6.44
CA SER A 213 -32.43 -5.43 6.64
C SER A 213 -33.82 -5.93 6.27
N GLY A 214 -34.65 -6.22 7.28
CA GLY A 214 -36.07 -6.52 7.13
C GLY A 214 -36.88 -5.28 6.76
#